data_069f2100fa61f0fa9fc64acf932126d5
#
_entry.id   069f2100fa61f0fa9fc64acf932126d5
#
_cell.length_a   1.000
_cell.length_b   1.000
_cell.length_c   1.000
_cell.angle_alpha   90.00
_cell.angle_beta   90.00
_cell.angle_gamma   90.00
#
_symmetry.space_group_name_H-M   'P 1'
#
loop_
_entity.id
_entity.type
_entity.pdbx_description
1 polymer ?
#
loop_
_entity_poly.entity_id
_entity_poly.type
_entity_poly.pdbx_seq_one_letter_code
_entity_poly.pdbx_strand_id
1 'polypeptide(L)'
;ALRIALLNKAKALLQATGEVEKELRLKSVEFDDVLKIGRSHLQDAVPVRMGQEFGAYADVVARSIQRLKQSCKGLLAVNMGATAIGTSLNADATYIDQVIKSLREISGIDLCLADNLIDATQNTDAFVEFSASMKTLAVVLSKIANDLRLLASGPYCGLKEINLPQMQPGSSIM
;
A
#
# COMPACT_ATOMS: atom_id res chain seq x y z
N ALA A 1 -16.21 -4.71 13.73
CA ALA A 1 -15.22 -5.79 13.58
C ALA A 1 -14.35 -5.60 12.32
N LEU A 2 -14.93 -5.47 11.10
CA LEU A 2 -14.15 -5.42 9.85
C LEU A 2 -13.19 -4.22 9.80
N ARG A 3 -13.60 -3.01 10.17
CA ARG A 3 -12.74 -1.81 10.21
C ARG A 3 -11.50 -2.03 11.09
N ILE A 4 -11.67 -2.58 12.28
CA ILE A 4 -10.56 -2.88 13.22
C ILE A 4 -9.61 -3.92 12.61
N ALA A 5 -10.15 -4.98 12.01
CA ALA A 5 -9.34 -6.01 11.37
C ALA A 5 -8.51 -5.45 10.20
N LEU A 6 -9.11 -4.61 9.36
CA LEU A 6 -8.42 -3.96 8.24
C LEU A 6 -7.33 -2.99 8.73
N LEU A 7 -7.62 -2.15 9.72
CA LEU A 7 -6.63 -1.21 10.28
C LEU A 7 -5.43 -1.93 10.88
N ASN A 8 -5.65 -3.03 11.61
CA ASN A 8 -4.57 -3.86 12.14
C ASN A 8 -3.71 -4.49 11.04
N LYS A 9 -4.32 -5.01 9.97
CA LYS A 9 -3.59 -5.56 8.83
C LYS A 9 -2.89 -4.48 8.01
N ALA A 10 -3.51 -3.31 7.86
CA ALA A 10 -2.92 -2.17 7.18
C ALA A 10 -1.63 -1.69 7.85
N LYS A 11 -1.55 -1.75 9.19
CA LYS A 11 -0.34 -1.40 9.94
C LYS A 11 0.86 -2.27 9.53
N ALA A 12 0.66 -3.59 9.46
CA ALA A 12 1.71 -4.52 9.02
C ALA A 12 2.08 -4.30 7.54
N LEU A 13 1.08 -4.06 6.67
CA LEU A 13 1.30 -3.77 5.26
C LEU A 13 2.09 -2.46 5.07
N LEU A 14 1.75 -1.41 5.81
CA LEU A 14 2.47 -0.13 5.77
C LEU A 14 3.92 -0.28 6.21
N GLN A 15 4.18 -1.09 7.24
CA GLN A 15 5.53 -1.38 7.70
C GLN A 15 6.33 -2.10 6.60
N ALA A 16 5.82 -3.21 6.08
CA ALA A 16 6.51 -3.97 5.02
C ALA A 16 6.75 -3.15 3.75
N THR A 17 5.76 -2.33 3.36
CA THR A 17 5.91 -1.43 2.20
C THR A 17 6.94 -0.33 2.46
N GLY A 18 7.04 0.16 3.71
CA GLY A 18 8.05 1.12 4.14
C GLY A 18 9.48 0.54 4.07
N GLU A 19 9.63 -0.73 4.40
CA GLU A 19 10.91 -1.45 4.25
C GLU A 19 11.30 -1.56 2.76
N VAL A 20 10.37 -1.89 1.88
CA VAL A 20 10.61 -1.91 0.42
C VAL A 20 11.02 -0.52 -0.09
N GLU A 21 10.32 0.55 0.31
CA GLU A 21 10.68 1.92 -0.07
C GLU A 21 12.10 2.27 0.37
N LYS A 22 12.46 1.95 1.62
CA LYS A 22 13.78 2.19 2.18
C LYS A 22 14.88 1.47 1.41
N GLU A 23 14.68 0.19 1.10
CA GLU A 23 15.66 -0.60 0.33
C GLU A 23 15.83 -0.06 -1.10
N LEU A 24 14.75 0.36 -1.75
CA LEU A 24 14.85 1.01 -3.07
C LEU A 24 15.62 2.34 -3.00
N ARG A 25 15.48 3.13 -1.92
CA ARG A 25 16.29 4.34 -1.69
C ARG A 25 17.77 4.01 -1.52
N LEU A 26 18.09 2.98 -0.74
CA LEU A 26 19.47 2.53 -0.57
C LEU A 26 20.07 2.10 -1.89
N LYS A 27 19.35 1.33 -2.70
CA LYS A 27 19.79 0.94 -4.04
C LYS A 27 19.90 2.14 -5.01
N SER A 28 19.07 3.14 -4.86
CA SER A 28 19.19 4.39 -5.63
C SER A 28 20.52 5.09 -5.37
N VAL A 29 20.97 5.13 -4.11
CA VAL A 29 22.28 5.70 -3.75
C VAL A 29 23.42 4.79 -4.20
N GLU A 30 23.31 3.49 -3.96
CA GLU A 30 24.33 2.49 -4.33
C GLU A 30 24.66 2.51 -5.84
N PHE A 31 23.63 2.71 -6.68
CA PHE A 31 23.75 2.68 -8.14
C PHE A 31 23.83 4.07 -8.79
N ASP A 32 24.07 5.12 -8.01
CA ASP A 32 24.06 6.47 -8.56
C ASP A 32 25.17 6.74 -9.57
N ASP A 33 26.31 6.06 -9.42
CA ASP A 33 27.45 6.16 -10.34
C ASP A 33 27.36 5.20 -11.54
N VAL A 34 26.34 4.33 -11.61
CA VAL A 34 26.19 3.35 -12.69
C VAL A 34 25.46 3.99 -13.86
N LEU A 35 26.21 4.33 -14.91
CA LEU A 35 25.65 4.85 -16.15
C LEU A 35 25.13 3.72 -17.03
N LYS A 36 23.92 3.86 -17.55
CA LYS A 36 23.28 2.93 -18.48
C LYS A 36 22.53 3.67 -19.58
N ILE A 37 22.10 2.95 -20.60
CA ILE A 37 21.16 3.47 -21.59
C ILE A 37 19.73 3.42 -21.04
N GLY A 38 19.02 4.53 -21.09
CA GLY A 38 17.58 4.56 -20.84
C GLY A 38 16.82 4.03 -22.06
N ARG A 39 15.60 3.52 -21.83
CA ARG A 39 14.75 2.95 -22.90
C ARG A 39 13.40 3.63 -22.96
N SER A 40 12.92 3.77 -24.17
CA SER A 40 11.56 4.21 -24.50
C SER A 40 10.99 3.20 -25.48
N HIS A 41 9.85 2.58 -25.17
CA HIS A 41 9.29 1.49 -26.00
C HIS A 41 10.29 0.34 -26.26
N LEU A 42 11.09 -0.02 -25.25
CA LEU A 42 12.18 -1.01 -25.35
C LEU A 42 13.29 -0.67 -26.36
N GLN A 43 13.31 0.54 -26.90
CA GLN A 43 14.35 1.04 -27.78
C GLN A 43 15.33 1.94 -27.01
N ASP A 44 16.57 1.98 -27.45
CA ASP A 44 17.60 2.84 -26.87
C ASP A 44 17.18 4.31 -26.96
N ALA A 45 17.31 5.04 -25.86
CA ALA A 45 17.03 6.46 -25.78
C ALA A 45 18.29 7.24 -25.37
N VAL A 46 18.30 7.81 -24.19
CA VAL A 46 19.39 8.66 -23.68
C VAL A 46 20.05 8.02 -22.45
N PRO A 47 21.30 8.39 -22.13
CA PRO A 47 21.94 7.94 -20.91
C PRO A 47 21.14 8.30 -19.66
N VAL A 48 21.10 7.39 -18.70
CA VAL A 48 20.47 7.54 -17.39
C VAL A 48 21.34 6.84 -16.34
N ARG A 49 21.35 7.33 -15.11
CA ARG A 49 21.97 6.61 -14.00
C ARG A 49 21.00 5.56 -13.48
N MET A 50 21.47 4.34 -13.21
CA MET A 50 20.65 3.28 -12.65
C MET A 50 20.01 3.70 -11.32
N GLY A 51 20.75 4.48 -10.50
CA GLY A 51 20.22 5.05 -9.26
C GLY A 51 18.98 5.92 -9.45
N GLN A 52 18.85 6.63 -10.59
CA GLN A 52 17.65 7.42 -10.89
C GLN A 52 16.43 6.54 -11.15
N GLU A 53 16.58 5.38 -11.79
CA GLU A 53 15.49 4.42 -11.99
C GLU A 53 15.02 3.84 -10.64
N PHE A 54 15.95 3.42 -9.77
CA PHE A 54 15.61 2.94 -8.43
C PHE A 54 14.98 4.03 -7.55
N GLY A 55 15.45 5.27 -7.66
CA GLY A 55 14.85 6.43 -7.00
C GLY A 55 13.39 6.64 -7.43
N ALA A 56 13.09 6.50 -8.72
CA ALA A 56 11.74 6.61 -9.24
C ALA A 56 10.82 5.47 -8.73
N TYR A 57 11.36 4.24 -8.55
CA TYR A 57 10.63 3.14 -7.90
C TYR A 57 10.32 3.47 -6.43
N ALA A 58 11.29 3.99 -5.68
CA ALA A 58 11.08 4.41 -4.30
C ALA A 58 10.00 5.50 -4.21
N ASP A 59 10.01 6.48 -5.09
CA ASP A 59 9.04 7.59 -5.12
C ASP A 59 7.61 7.11 -5.32
N VAL A 60 7.37 6.18 -6.24
CA VAL A 60 6.02 5.67 -6.49
C VAL A 60 5.52 4.79 -5.35
N VAL A 61 6.41 4.05 -4.67
CA VAL A 61 6.08 3.29 -3.46
C VAL A 61 5.73 4.24 -2.32
N ALA A 62 6.52 5.30 -2.10
CA ALA A 62 6.25 6.32 -1.09
C ALA A 62 4.87 6.99 -1.31
N ARG A 63 4.52 7.34 -2.54
CA ARG A 63 3.18 7.86 -2.87
C ARG A 63 2.07 6.85 -2.58
N SER A 64 2.30 5.56 -2.80
CA SER A 64 1.34 4.50 -2.50
C SER A 64 1.15 4.31 -0.99
N ILE A 65 2.21 4.44 -0.19
CA ILE A 65 2.14 4.47 1.28
C ILE A 65 1.25 5.63 1.75
N GLN A 66 1.41 6.83 1.17
CA GLN A 66 0.59 7.99 1.56
C GLN A 66 -0.89 7.78 1.21
N ARG A 67 -1.20 7.21 0.03
CA ARG A 67 -2.58 6.86 -0.34
C ARG A 67 -3.20 5.87 0.63
N LEU A 68 -2.45 4.81 0.97
CA LEU A 68 -2.93 3.80 1.92
C LEU A 68 -3.14 4.39 3.32
N LYS A 69 -2.24 5.25 3.81
CA LYS A 69 -2.41 5.97 5.08
C LYS A 69 -3.66 6.85 5.07
N GLN A 70 -3.92 7.55 3.96
CA GLN A 70 -5.09 8.42 3.83
C GLN A 70 -6.39 7.60 3.82
N SER A 71 -6.45 6.50 3.08
CA SER A 71 -7.63 5.62 3.04
C SER A 71 -7.94 4.95 4.39
N CYS A 72 -6.91 4.69 5.21
CA CYS A 72 -7.11 4.20 6.58
C CYS A 72 -7.90 5.17 7.45
N LYS A 73 -7.80 6.49 7.21
CA LYS A 73 -8.55 7.49 8.00
C LYS A 73 -10.07 7.32 7.85
N GLY A 74 -10.55 6.98 6.65
CA GLY A 74 -11.96 6.71 6.41
C GLY A 74 -12.49 5.48 7.16
N LEU A 75 -11.60 4.57 7.56
CA LEU A 75 -11.98 3.41 8.35
C LEU A 75 -12.11 3.69 9.86
N LEU A 76 -11.67 4.85 10.35
CA LEU A 76 -11.73 5.19 11.77
C LEU A 76 -13.14 5.54 12.25
N ALA A 77 -13.97 6.08 11.38
CA ALA A 77 -15.35 6.44 11.69
C ALA A 77 -16.23 5.18 11.75
N VAL A 78 -16.92 4.97 12.87
CA VAL A 78 -17.81 3.81 13.09
C VAL A 78 -19.24 4.25 13.38
N ASN A 79 -20.19 3.37 13.11
CA ASN A 79 -21.62 3.61 13.32
C ASN A 79 -22.15 2.91 14.58
N MET A 80 -21.36 2.81 15.64
CA MET A 80 -21.79 2.19 16.90
C MET A 80 -22.92 2.99 17.56
N GLY A 81 -23.96 2.28 17.98
CA GLY A 81 -25.15 2.92 18.53
C GLY A 81 -26.15 3.46 17.51
N ALA A 82 -25.88 3.31 16.20
CA ALA A 82 -26.79 3.73 15.13
C ALA A 82 -28.14 3.02 15.13
N THR A 83 -28.21 1.85 15.72
CA THR A 83 -29.37 0.94 15.69
C THR A 83 -29.72 0.48 14.25
N ALA A 84 -30.99 0.29 13.92
CA ALA A 84 -31.37 -0.34 12.66
C ALA A 84 -31.02 0.48 11.41
N ILE A 85 -31.22 1.79 11.43
CA ILE A 85 -31.11 2.67 10.24
C ILE A 85 -30.26 3.93 10.47
N GLY A 86 -29.59 4.03 11.60
CA GLY A 86 -28.73 5.17 11.88
C GLY A 86 -29.36 6.30 12.70
N THR A 87 -30.58 6.12 13.18
CA THR A 87 -31.30 7.13 13.96
C THR A 87 -31.07 7.05 15.45
N SER A 88 -30.32 6.03 15.92
CA SER A 88 -30.10 5.73 17.34
C SER A 88 -31.36 5.50 18.13
N LEU A 89 -32.47 5.17 17.48
CA LEU A 89 -33.76 4.92 18.17
C LEU A 89 -33.59 3.77 19.15
N ASN A 90 -34.04 3.98 20.40
CA ASN A 90 -33.88 3.05 21.53
C ASN A 90 -32.40 2.78 21.95
N ALA A 91 -31.45 3.55 21.51
CA ALA A 91 -30.09 3.55 22.08
C ALA A 91 -29.98 4.60 23.19
N ASP A 92 -29.37 4.23 24.31
CA ASP A 92 -29.05 5.18 25.36
C ASP A 92 -27.87 6.06 24.92
N ALA A 93 -27.97 7.37 25.10
CA ALA A 93 -26.93 8.32 24.72
C ALA A 93 -25.60 8.04 25.47
N THR A 94 -25.71 7.67 26.76
CA THR A 94 -24.54 7.31 27.59
C THR A 94 -23.84 6.06 27.05
N TYR A 95 -24.62 5.09 26.52
CA TYR A 95 -24.05 3.90 25.90
C TYR A 95 -23.23 4.27 24.67
N ILE A 96 -23.73 5.16 23.80
CA ILE A 96 -23.03 5.56 22.57
C ILE A 96 -21.65 6.16 22.89
N ASP A 97 -21.59 7.04 23.89
CA ASP A 97 -20.32 7.64 24.35
C ASP A 97 -19.38 6.62 24.98
N GLN A 98 -19.90 5.72 25.80
CA GLN A 98 -19.09 4.71 26.49
C GLN A 98 -18.54 3.64 25.54
N VAL A 99 -19.34 3.19 24.56
CA VAL A 99 -18.92 2.13 23.63
C VAL A 99 -17.74 2.58 22.75
N ILE A 100 -17.70 3.85 22.33
CA ILE A 100 -16.58 4.38 21.54
C ILE A 100 -15.31 4.43 22.38
N LYS A 101 -15.39 4.90 23.63
CA LYS A 101 -14.26 4.91 24.57
C LYS A 101 -13.72 3.50 24.79
N SER A 102 -14.59 2.55 25.12
CA SER A 102 -14.20 1.15 25.33
C SER A 102 -13.59 0.51 24.08
N LEU A 103 -14.12 0.80 22.89
CA LEU A 103 -13.55 0.30 21.62
C LEU A 103 -12.16 0.85 21.36
N ARG A 104 -11.88 2.13 21.68
CA ARG A 104 -10.54 2.71 21.59
C ARG A 104 -9.58 2.01 22.55
N GLU A 105 -9.98 1.86 23.81
CA GLU A 105 -9.16 1.21 24.83
C GLU A 105 -8.83 -0.24 24.47
N ILE A 106 -9.83 -1.04 24.08
CA ILE A 106 -9.65 -2.46 23.75
C ILE A 106 -8.86 -2.66 22.44
N SER A 107 -9.12 -1.83 21.43
CA SER A 107 -8.49 -2.01 20.12
C SER A 107 -7.12 -1.32 20.00
N GLY A 108 -6.82 -0.33 20.81
CA GLY A 108 -5.66 0.54 20.66
C GLY A 108 -5.70 1.40 19.39
N ILE A 109 -6.89 1.59 18.79
CA ILE A 109 -7.11 2.34 17.56
C ILE A 109 -7.98 3.55 17.89
N ASP A 110 -7.62 4.73 17.38
CA ASP A 110 -8.37 5.98 17.61
C ASP A 110 -9.66 6.05 16.77
N LEU A 111 -10.59 5.12 17.06
CA LEU A 111 -11.90 5.07 16.42
C LEU A 111 -12.74 6.27 16.86
N CYS A 112 -13.55 6.81 15.96
CA CYS A 112 -14.50 7.88 16.27
C CYS A 112 -15.93 7.51 15.83
N LEU A 113 -16.89 8.13 16.45
CA LEU A 113 -18.28 8.07 15.96
C LEU A 113 -18.38 8.83 14.65
N ALA A 114 -19.09 8.27 13.67
CA ALA A 114 -19.34 8.98 12.42
C ALA A 114 -20.24 10.19 12.64
N ASP A 115 -19.99 11.29 11.93
CA ASP A 115 -20.77 12.53 12.03
C ASP A 115 -22.24 12.31 11.65
N ASN A 116 -22.50 11.45 10.67
CA ASN A 116 -23.83 11.04 10.26
C ASN A 116 -23.95 9.51 10.33
N LEU A 117 -24.67 9.03 11.34
CA LEU A 117 -24.85 7.59 11.57
C LEU A 117 -25.74 6.91 10.51
N ILE A 118 -26.64 7.65 9.87
CA ILE A 118 -27.48 7.12 8.78
C ILE A 118 -26.59 6.85 7.57
N ASP A 119 -25.74 7.82 7.22
CA ASP A 119 -24.74 7.69 6.14
C ASP A 119 -23.81 6.51 6.41
N ALA A 120 -23.20 6.46 7.59
CA ALA A 120 -22.26 5.41 7.97
C ALA A 120 -22.89 4.01 8.10
N THR A 121 -24.23 3.92 8.16
CA THR A 121 -24.97 2.64 8.21
C THR A 121 -25.24 2.11 6.80
N GLN A 122 -25.47 2.97 5.82
CA GLN A 122 -25.85 2.55 4.46
C GLN A 122 -24.70 2.54 3.45
N ASN A 123 -23.63 3.32 3.66
CA ASN A 123 -22.57 3.49 2.69
C ASN A 123 -21.30 2.68 3.03
N THR A 124 -20.60 2.23 2.00
CA THR A 124 -19.38 1.39 2.10
C THR A 124 -18.17 1.96 1.35
N ASP A 125 -18.26 3.23 0.94
CA ASP A 125 -17.25 3.96 0.17
C ASP A 125 -15.85 3.91 0.81
N ALA A 126 -15.75 4.04 2.14
CA ALA A 126 -14.48 3.94 2.87
C ALA A 126 -13.78 2.58 2.65
N PHE A 127 -14.52 1.48 2.51
CA PHE A 127 -13.95 0.16 2.19
C PHE A 127 -13.52 0.08 0.73
N VAL A 128 -14.27 0.70 -0.18
CA VAL A 128 -13.94 0.76 -1.60
C VAL A 128 -12.66 1.57 -1.79
N GLU A 129 -12.54 2.74 -1.15
CA GLU A 129 -11.33 3.58 -1.20
C GLU A 129 -10.11 2.84 -0.66
N PHE A 130 -10.24 2.17 0.48
CA PHE A 130 -9.16 1.36 1.05
C PHE A 130 -8.74 0.23 0.09
N SER A 131 -9.69 -0.52 -0.46
CA SER A 131 -9.43 -1.59 -1.44
C SER A 131 -8.76 -1.05 -2.71
N ALA A 132 -9.20 0.10 -3.21
CA ALA A 132 -8.59 0.75 -4.38
C ALA A 132 -7.15 1.19 -4.11
N SER A 133 -6.85 1.69 -2.91
CA SER A 133 -5.49 2.06 -2.52
C SER A 133 -4.55 0.84 -2.47
N MET A 134 -5.03 -0.29 -1.96
CA MET A 134 -4.28 -1.56 -1.98
C MET A 134 -4.07 -2.07 -3.41
N LYS A 135 -5.08 -2.00 -4.26
CA LYS A 135 -4.96 -2.37 -5.69
C LYS A 135 -3.91 -1.52 -6.39
N THR A 136 -3.90 -0.21 -6.14
CA THR A 136 -2.90 0.71 -6.70
C THR A 136 -1.48 0.30 -6.26
N LEU A 137 -1.28 -0.01 -4.98
CA LEU A 137 0.01 -0.51 -4.48
C LEU A 137 0.41 -1.82 -5.18
N ALA A 138 -0.51 -2.77 -5.31
CA ALA A 138 -0.24 -4.05 -5.97
C ALA A 138 0.20 -3.88 -7.44
N VAL A 139 -0.46 -2.99 -8.17
CA VAL A 139 -0.10 -2.66 -9.56
C VAL A 139 1.31 -2.04 -9.63
N VAL A 140 1.63 -1.13 -8.71
CA VAL A 140 2.97 -0.51 -8.63
C VAL A 140 4.05 -1.56 -8.37
N LEU A 141 3.84 -2.42 -7.37
CA LEU A 141 4.81 -3.48 -7.04
C LEU A 141 4.96 -4.49 -8.19
N SER A 142 3.87 -4.84 -8.86
CA SER A 142 3.90 -5.72 -10.03
C SER A 142 4.71 -5.11 -11.18
N LYS A 143 4.56 -3.81 -11.42
CA LYS A 143 5.34 -3.09 -12.45
C LYS A 143 6.83 -3.11 -12.08
N ILE A 144 7.20 -2.77 -10.85
CA ILE A 144 8.60 -2.79 -10.41
C ILE A 144 9.19 -4.20 -10.54
N ALA A 145 8.47 -5.23 -10.11
CA ALA A 145 8.93 -6.62 -10.23
C ALA A 145 9.15 -7.04 -11.69
N ASN A 146 8.27 -6.63 -12.61
CA ASN A 146 8.43 -6.90 -14.04
C ASN A 146 9.63 -6.16 -14.64
N ASP A 147 9.86 -4.93 -14.26
CA ASP A 147 11.04 -4.17 -14.69
C ASP A 147 12.33 -4.85 -14.21
N LEU A 148 12.42 -5.21 -12.93
CA LEU A 148 13.60 -5.90 -12.39
C LEU A 148 13.85 -7.25 -13.10
N ARG A 149 12.79 -8.00 -13.43
CA ARG A 149 12.91 -9.23 -14.22
C ARG A 149 13.43 -8.97 -15.63
N LEU A 150 12.97 -7.90 -16.27
CA LEU A 150 13.44 -7.50 -17.59
C LEU A 150 14.92 -7.11 -17.53
N LEU A 151 15.31 -6.26 -16.58
CA LEU A 151 16.71 -5.83 -16.40
C LEU A 151 17.64 -7.00 -16.08
N ALA A 152 17.16 -8.03 -15.38
CA ALA A 152 17.92 -9.24 -15.02
C ALA A 152 17.90 -10.33 -16.10
N SER A 153 17.18 -10.12 -17.22
CA SER A 153 17.04 -11.13 -18.27
C SER A 153 18.37 -11.45 -18.95
N GLY A 154 18.54 -12.67 -19.38
CA GLY A 154 19.78 -13.12 -20.01
C GLY A 154 20.28 -14.43 -19.42
N PRO A 155 21.57 -14.77 -19.60
CA PRO A 155 22.75 -13.88 -19.81
C PRO A 155 23.06 -13.51 -21.27
N TYR A 156 22.63 -14.31 -22.26
CA TYR A 156 23.08 -14.11 -23.66
C TYR A 156 22.07 -13.34 -24.52
N CYS A 157 20.76 -13.61 -24.33
CA CYS A 157 19.69 -13.03 -25.15
C CYS A 157 18.80 -12.05 -24.38
N GLY A 158 19.30 -11.48 -23.31
CA GLY A 158 18.59 -10.51 -22.49
C GLY A 158 19.43 -9.29 -22.16
N LEU A 159 18.89 -8.39 -21.33
CA LEU A 159 19.54 -7.12 -21.01
C LEU A 159 20.73 -7.26 -20.11
N LYS A 160 20.67 -8.16 -19.13
CA LYS A 160 21.74 -8.45 -18.16
C LYS A 160 22.32 -7.21 -17.47
N GLU A 161 21.50 -6.23 -17.18
CA GLU A 161 21.94 -4.98 -16.53
C GLU A 161 22.08 -5.14 -15.02
N ILE A 162 21.30 -6.05 -14.41
CA ILE A 162 21.37 -6.38 -12.99
C ILE A 162 21.42 -7.89 -12.77
N ASN A 163 21.92 -8.30 -11.61
CA ASN A 163 21.87 -9.69 -11.15
C ASN A 163 20.90 -9.77 -9.96
N LEU A 164 19.88 -10.61 -10.07
CA LEU A 164 19.00 -10.93 -8.95
C LEU A 164 19.52 -12.19 -8.24
N PRO A 165 19.40 -12.27 -6.90
CA PRO A 165 19.73 -13.47 -6.16
C PRO A 165 18.79 -14.62 -6.54
N GLN A 166 19.31 -15.84 -6.60
CA GLN A 166 18.48 -17.03 -6.77
C GLN A 166 17.68 -17.29 -5.51
N MET A 167 16.36 -17.18 -5.58
CA MET A 167 15.45 -17.38 -4.45
C MET A 167 14.78 -18.75 -4.45
N GLN A 168 14.82 -19.47 -5.58
CA GLN A 168 14.24 -20.81 -5.72
C GLN A 168 14.92 -21.56 -6.86
N PRO A 169 14.89 -22.92 -6.87
CA PRO A 169 15.31 -23.70 -8.02
C PRO A 169 14.52 -23.34 -9.27
N GLY A 170 15.17 -23.41 -10.44
CA GLY A 170 14.49 -23.24 -11.71
C GLY A 170 13.45 -24.33 -11.95
N SER A 171 12.43 -24.03 -12.77
CA SER A 171 11.44 -25.03 -13.19
C SER A 171 12.06 -26.00 -14.21
N SER A 172 11.88 -27.31 -14.01
CA SER A 172 12.36 -28.33 -14.96
C SER A 172 11.63 -28.33 -16.30
N ILE A 173 10.49 -27.65 -16.39
CA ILE A 173 9.69 -27.51 -17.62
C ILE A 173 9.99 -26.22 -18.39
N MET A 174 10.81 -25.38 -17.84
CA MET A 174 11.26 -24.12 -18.44
C MET A 174 12.61 -24.30 -19.12
#